data_8c8400d98cd915fc0c7b56c3791db106
#
_entry.id   8c8400d98cd915fc0c7b56c3791db106
#
_cell.length_a   1.000
_cell.length_b   1.000
_cell.length_c   1.000
_cell.angle_alpha   90.00
_cell.angle_beta   90.00
_cell.angle_gamma   90.00
#
_symmetry.space_group_name_H-M   'P 1'
#
loop_
_entity.id
_entity.type
_entity.pdbx_description
1 polymer ?
#
loop_
_entity_poly.entity_id
_entity_poly.type
_entity_poly.pdbx_seq_one_letter_code
_entity_poly.pdbx_strand_id
1 'polypeptide(L)'
;VKHIVFAHRKLSFGGGERVLLEQVAALAALPVKVSVIFRKEPGKRDIEPELRQRNPNVAEVLHLPGTFGAFSWLRRTRPDLLVLCNHKGVQRALPWLARLGCRIPTAVTLHEHYERHLGKYRGIRNQVDRWLCTYDFTAAVRDRLGPAPCAIIHPLYPRPEARIVPAEERRIARRHLGLPETGTVVGYVGQIDGRKDPAGVVRFAEALEDTHLLFAGREEPDTAQALDLRLAASPLGERTLRLGPLPELGLAFAALDLYVMTSRNEGFFPLALIEALERGVPVLAPTVGGIGTVLKDGEGGFLLAKADDRRSVPEALLVAAAARLKPLLADEALWAIHRAKAHAFGTALTRDYDAAAKFREALSPWL
;
A
#
# COMPACT_ATOMS: atom_id res chain seq x y z
N VAL A 1 -8.64 -7.36 -31.26
CA VAL A 1 -8.67 -7.18 -29.77
C VAL A 1 -7.27 -6.78 -29.34
N LYS A 2 -7.13 -5.65 -28.67
CA LYS A 2 -5.86 -5.16 -28.15
C LYS A 2 -5.31 -6.08 -27.05
N HIS A 3 -4.00 -6.31 -27.03
CA HIS A 3 -3.35 -7.15 -26.06
C HIS A 3 -2.51 -6.33 -25.08
N ILE A 4 -2.92 -6.26 -23.83
CA ILE A 4 -2.24 -5.53 -22.76
C ILE A 4 -1.50 -6.54 -21.86
N VAL A 5 -0.22 -6.33 -21.65
CA VAL A 5 0.62 -7.19 -20.81
C VAL A 5 1.06 -6.44 -19.56
N PHE A 6 0.78 -6.98 -18.39
CA PHE A 6 1.33 -6.51 -17.13
C PHE A 6 2.57 -7.32 -16.77
N ALA A 7 3.70 -6.65 -16.56
CA ALA A 7 4.93 -7.28 -16.10
C ALA A 7 5.22 -6.85 -14.66
N HIS A 8 4.92 -7.72 -13.70
CA HIS A 8 5.06 -7.44 -12.27
C HIS A 8 6.20 -8.24 -11.64
N ARG A 9 6.84 -7.68 -10.60
CA ARG A 9 7.96 -8.36 -9.92
C ARG A 9 7.55 -9.72 -9.35
N LYS A 10 6.38 -9.79 -8.72
CA LYS A 10 5.84 -10.95 -8.01
C LYS A 10 4.32 -10.85 -7.92
N LEU A 11 3.66 -11.94 -7.59
CA LEU A 11 2.22 -11.98 -7.30
C LEU A 11 1.94 -12.39 -5.84
N SER A 12 2.88 -12.21 -4.92
CA SER A 12 2.65 -12.42 -3.50
C SER A 12 1.91 -11.24 -2.88
N PHE A 13 1.01 -11.49 -1.95
CA PHE A 13 0.13 -10.49 -1.37
C PHE A 13 0.90 -9.30 -0.74
N GLY A 14 0.62 -8.07 -1.21
CA GLY A 14 1.24 -6.83 -0.74
C GLY A 14 0.60 -5.60 -1.37
N GLY A 15 1.02 -4.40 -0.96
CA GLY A 15 0.45 -3.14 -1.45
C GLY A 15 0.58 -2.94 -2.96
N GLY A 16 1.73 -3.27 -3.55
CA GLY A 16 1.95 -3.16 -4.99
C GLY A 16 1.11 -4.14 -5.80
N GLU A 17 0.91 -5.35 -5.27
CA GLU A 17 0.07 -6.38 -5.88
C GLU A 17 -1.42 -6.02 -5.81
N ARG A 18 -1.85 -5.34 -4.75
CA ARG A 18 -3.22 -4.77 -4.67
C ARG A 18 -3.43 -3.71 -5.76
N VAL A 19 -2.46 -2.84 -5.99
CA VAL A 19 -2.54 -1.87 -7.09
C VAL A 19 -2.63 -2.58 -8.45
N LEU A 20 -1.86 -3.66 -8.66
CA LEU A 20 -1.98 -4.48 -9.86
C LEU A 20 -3.39 -5.05 -10.03
N LEU A 21 -3.99 -5.60 -8.98
CA LEU A 21 -5.37 -6.13 -9.01
C LEU A 21 -6.36 -5.06 -9.50
N GLU A 22 -6.28 -3.85 -8.96
CA GLU A 22 -7.16 -2.74 -9.33
C GLU A 22 -6.90 -2.24 -10.76
N GLN A 23 -5.63 -2.15 -11.17
CA GLN A 23 -5.26 -1.78 -12.54
C GLN A 23 -5.79 -2.80 -13.56
N VAL A 24 -5.69 -4.08 -13.25
CA VAL A 24 -6.25 -5.16 -14.09
C VAL A 24 -7.77 -5.10 -14.10
N ALA A 25 -8.40 -4.90 -12.94
CA ALA A 25 -9.86 -4.74 -12.83
C ALA A 25 -10.38 -3.54 -13.63
N ALA A 26 -9.63 -2.43 -13.66
CA ALA A 26 -9.99 -1.24 -14.42
C ALA A 26 -10.17 -1.48 -15.94
N LEU A 27 -9.59 -2.56 -16.46
CA LEU A 27 -9.71 -2.96 -17.88
C LEU A 27 -10.81 -4.01 -18.13
N ALA A 28 -11.51 -4.50 -17.11
CA ALA A 28 -12.43 -5.63 -17.24
C ALA A 28 -13.61 -5.37 -18.21
N ALA A 29 -14.10 -4.13 -18.26
CA ALA A 29 -15.19 -3.74 -19.15
C ALA A 29 -14.76 -3.41 -20.60
N LEU A 30 -13.46 -3.46 -20.88
CA LEU A 30 -12.93 -3.12 -22.20
C LEU A 30 -12.72 -4.38 -23.05
N PRO A 31 -12.86 -4.29 -24.39
CA PRO A 31 -12.63 -5.42 -25.29
C PRO A 31 -11.11 -5.65 -25.51
N VAL A 32 -10.39 -5.92 -24.44
CA VAL A 32 -8.92 -6.16 -24.47
C VAL A 32 -8.60 -7.54 -23.94
N LYS A 33 -7.54 -8.16 -24.48
CA LYS A 33 -6.90 -9.35 -23.90
C LYS A 33 -5.88 -8.87 -22.87
N VAL A 34 -5.86 -9.48 -21.67
CA VAL A 34 -4.89 -9.19 -20.63
C VAL A 34 -4.01 -10.41 -20.38
N SER A 35 -2.69 -10.22 -20.30
CA SER A 35 -1.74 -11.22 -19.80
C SER A 35 -0.92 -10.63 -18.66
N VAL A 36 -0.61 -11.45 -17.65
CA VAL A 36 0.23 -11.05 -16.52
C VAL A 36 1.48 -11.92 -16.49
N ILE A 37 2.65 -11.32 -16.53
CA ILE A 37 3.93 -12.01 -16.39
C ILE A 37 4.62 -11.61 -15.09
N PHE A 38 5.18 -12.58 -14.38
CA PHE A 38 5.74 -12.35 -13.05
C PHE A 38 6.88 -13.33 -12.72
N ARG A 39 7.54 -13.09 -11.60
CA ARG A 39 8.49 -14.00 -10.99
C ARG A 39 7.84 -14.69 -9.78
N LYS A 40 7.71 -16.02 -9.82
CA LYS A 40 7.16 -16.81 -8.71
C LYS A 40 8.06 -16.72 -7.47
N GLU A 41 7.46 -16.56 -6.30
CA GLU A 41 8.12 -16.64 -5.00
C GLU A 41 7.62 -17.92 -4.30
N PRO A 42 8.46 -18.94 -4.09
CA PRO A 42 8.05 -20.17 -3.42
C PRO A 42 7.48 -19.90 -2.01
N GLY A 43 6.46 -20.66 -1.62
CA GLY A 43 5.88 -20.60 -0.28
C GLY A 43 5.01 -19.37 0.03
N LYS A 44 4.73 -18.50 -0.96
CA LYS A 44 3.84 -17.35 -0.77
C LYS A 44 2.50 -17.54 -1.48
N ARG A 45 1.43 -17.01 -0.87
CA ARG A 45 0.09 -16.94 -1.47
C ARG A 45 0.18 -16.16 -2.78
N ASP A 46 -0.39 -16.73 -3.82
CA ASP A 46 -0.51 -16.13 -5.14
C ASP A 46 -1.85 -15.41 -5.29
N ILE A 47 -1.85 -14.27 -5.97
CA ILE A 47 -3.05 -13.48 -6.27
C ILE A 47 -3.66 -13.80 -7.65
N GLU A 48 -3.22 -14.85 -8.33
CA GLU A 48 -3.77 -15.23 -9.63
C GLU A 48 -5.29 -15.47 -9.60
N PRO A 49 -5.84 -16.18 -8.59
CA PRO A 49 -7.29 -16.38 -8.51
C PRO A 49 -8.06 -15.06 -8.48
N GLU A 50 -7.59 -14.11 -7.68
CA GLU A 50 -8.20 -12.78 -7.56
C GLU A 50 -8.07 -11.97 -8.85
N LEU A 51 -6.96 -12.08 -9.59
CA LEU A 51 -6.78 -11.44 -10.90
C LEU A 51 -7.85 -11.92 -11.89
N ARG A 52 -8.08 -13.23 -11.98
CA ARG A 52 -9.06 -13.83 -12.88
C ARG A 52 -10.52 -13.51 -12.48
N GLN A 53 -10.78 -13.48 -11.18
CA GLN A 53 -12.09 -13.12 -10.64
C GLN A 53 -12.45 -11.66 -10.97
N ARG A 54 -11.47 -10.74 -10.84
CA ARG A 54 -11.71 -9.30 -11.07
C ARG A 54 -11.72 -8.89 -12.53
N ASN A 55 -11.12 -9.70 -13.42
CA ASN A 55 -11.12 -9.41 -14.85
C ASN A 55 -11.17 -10.71 -15.66
N PRO A 56 -12.32 -11.02 -16.30
CA PRO A 56 -12.48 -12.21 -17.14
C PRO A 56 -11.62 -12.18 -18.41
N ASN A 57 -11.09 -11.01 -18.80
CA ASN A 57 -10.22 -10.86 -19.96
C ASN A 57 -8.76 -11.28 -19.68
N VAL A 58 -8.44 -11.72 -18.45
CA VAL A 58 -7.13 -12.29 -18.11
C VAL A 58 -6.98 -13.68 -18.76
N ALA A 59 -6.33 -13.70 -19.89
CA ALA A 59 -6.12 -14.90 -20.68
C ALA A 59 -4.95 -15.77 -20.15
N GLU A 60 -3.87 -15.12 -19.72
CA GLU A 60 -2.64 -15.81 -19.30
C GLU A 60 -2.02 -15.18 -18.06
N VAL A 61 -1.56 -16.02 -17.14
CA VAL A 61 -0.72 -15.63 -15.98
C VAL A 61 0.53 -16.50 -16.03
N LEU A 62 1.69 -15.92 -16.33
CA LEU A 62 2.89 -16.63 -16.70
C LEU A 62 4.06 -16.34 -15.78
N HIS A 63 4.77 -17.37 -15.37
CA HIS A 63 6.02 -17.25 -14.64
C HIS A 63 7.21 -17.12 -15.61
N LEU A 64 7.71 -15.90 -15.80
CA LEU A 64 8.85 -15.59 -16.65
C LEU A 64 9.97 -14.88 -15.87
N PRO A 65 10.76 -15.58 -15.04
CA PRO A 65 11.69 -14.96 -14.12
C PRO A 65 12.93 -14.37 -14.77
N GLY A 66 13.35 -14.90 -15.92
CA GLY A 66 14.59 -14.57 -16.59
C GLY A 66 14.43 -13.59 -17.75
N THR A 67 15.55 -12.98 -18.15
CA THR A 67 15.61 -12.05 -19.30
C THR A 67 15.31 -12.76 -20.61
N PHE A 68 15.86 -13.96 -20.83
CA PHE A 68 15.69 -14.71 -22.07
C PHE A 68 14.24 -15.17 -22.27
N GLY A 69 13.61 -15.72 -21.24
CA GLY A 69 12.19 -16.11 -21.29
C GLY A 69 11.27 -14.92 -21.60
N ALA A 70 11.48 -13.80 -20.91
CA ALA A 70 10.74 -12.58 -21.13
C ALA A 70 10.98 -12.03 -22.56
N PHE A 71 12.23 -12.01 -23.03
CA PHE A 71 12.59 -11.59 -24.37
C PHE A 71 11.90 -12.43 -25.46
N SER A 72 12.04 -13.78 -25.38
CA SER A 72 11.47 -14.69 -26.38
C SER A 72 9.94 -14.60 -26.43
N TRP A 73 9.30 -14.54 -25.26
CA TRP A 73 7.86 -14.43 -25.16
C TRP A 73 7.35 -13.09 -25.70
N LEU A 74 7.93 -11.96 -25.29
CA LEU A 74 7.54 -10.62 -25.78
C LEU A 74 7.77 -10.45 -27.26
N ARG A 75 8.89 -10.98 -27.81
CA ARG A 75 9.18 -10.96 -29.24
C ARG A 75 8.14 -11.68 -30.08
N ARG A 76 7.65 -12.83 -29.59
CA ARG A 76 6.62 -13.63 -30.25
C ARG A 76 5.23 -13.00 -30.11
N THR A 77 4.90 -12.55 -28.90
CA THR A 77 3.57 -12.05 -28.54
C THR A 77 3.29 -10.65 -29.11
N ARG A 78 4.31 -9.78 -29.14
CA ARG A 78 4.20 -8.38 -29.61
C ARG A 78 2.95 -7.68 -29.07
N PRO A 79 2.79 -7.50 -27.75
CA PRO A 79 1.61 -6.88 -27.20
C PRO A 79 1.47 -5.42 -27.68
N ASP A 80 0.24 -4.92 -27.74
CA ASP A 80 -0.06 -3.53 -28.06
C ASP A 80 0.41 -2.57 -26.97
N LEU A 81 0.46 -3.03 -25.71
CA LEU A 81 1.00 -2.28 -24.58
C LEU A 81 1.59 -3.22 -23.53
N LEU A 82 2.73 -2.84 -23.01
CA LEU A 82 3.36 -3.41 -21.83
C LEU A 82 3.27 -2.43 -20.65
N VAL A 83 2.59 -2.83 -19.57
CA VAL A 83 2.57 -2.10 -18.29
C VAL A 83 3.60 -2.75 -17.36
N LEU A 84 4.72 -2.09 -17.15
CA LEU A 84 5.86 -2.63 -16.41
C LEU A 84 5.87 -2.11 -14.96
N CYS A 85 5.89 -3.04 -14.00
CA CYS A 85 6.09 -2.74 -12.60
C CYS A 85 7.23 -3.60 -12.02
N ASN A 86 8.44 -3.06 -12.01
CA ASN A 86 9.60 -3.62 -11.30
C ASN A 86 10.06 -5.05 -11.73
N HIS A 87 9.74 -5.50 -12.94
CA HIS A 87 10.15 -6.82 -13.46
C HIS A 87 11.52 -6.76 -14.14
N LYS A 88 12.59 -7.11 -13.43
CA LYS A 88 13.98 -7.00 -13.92
C LYS A 88 14.25 -7.75 -15.23
N GLY A 89 13.66 -8.94 -15.42
CA GLY A 89 13.83 -9.72 -16.66
C GLY A 89 13.31 -8.94 -17.88
N VAL A 90 12.12 -8.36 -17.77
CA VAL A 90 11.51 -7.52 -18.82
C VAL A 90 12.31 -6.23 -19.04
N GLN A 91 12.71 -5.55 -17.99
CA GLN A 91 13.54 -4.35 -18.09
C GLN A 91 14.80 -4.59 -18.92
N ARG A 92 15.47 -5.72 -18.71
CA ARG A 92 16.68 -6.10 -19.47
C ARG A 92 16.36 -6.53 -20.91
N ALA A 93 15.18 -7.13 -21.15
CA ALA A 93 14.77 -7.58 -22.49
C ALA A 93 14.41 -6.44 -23.43
N LEU A 94 13.80 -5.35 -22.94
CA LEU A 94 13.31 -4.23 -23.75
C LEU A 94 14.37 -3.60 -24.66
N PRO A 95 15.59 -3.24 -24.22
CA PRO A 95 16.61 -2.69 -25.10
C PRO A 95 17.07 -3.65 -26.21
N TRP A 96 17.10 -4.96 -25.92
CA TRP A 96 17.44 -5.97 -26.93
C TRP A 96 16.33 -6.10 -27.98
N LEU A 97 15.06 -6.10 -27.55
CA LEU A 97 13.92 -6.11 -28.46
C LEU A 97 13.95 -4.88 -29.40
N ALA A 98 14.19 -3.70 -28.86
CA ALA A 98 14.28 -2.47 -29.63
C ALA A 98 15.41 -2.50 -30.67
N ARG A 99 16.59 -3.02 -30.32
CA ARG A 99 17.73 -3.21 -31.24
C ARG A 99 17.40 -4.16 -32.39
N LEU A 100 16.50 -5.10 -32.20
CA LEU A 100 16.03 -6.03 -33.23
C LEU A 100 14.79 -5.51 -34.00
N GLY A 101 14.48 -4.22 -33.90
CA GLY A 101 13.33 -3.62 -34.56
C GLY A 101 11.97 -4.01 -33.95
N CYS A 102 11.96 -4.65 -32.77
CA CYS A 102 10.75 -5.04 -32.06
C CYS A 102 10.50 -4.07 -30.89
N ARG A 103 10.03 -2.85 -31.21
CA ARG A 103 9.63 -1.89 -30.18
C ARG A 103 8.23 -2.22 -29.69
N ILE A 104 8.07 -2.32 -28.36
CA ILE A 104 6.78 -2.55 -27.69
C ILE A 104 6.41 -1.26 -26.95
N PRO A 105 5.22 -0.68 -27.20
CA PRO A 105 4.72 0.43 -26.39
C PRO A 105 4.76 0.07 -24.91
N THR A 106 5.38 0.93 -24.10
CA THR A 106 5.67 0.61 -22.70
C THR A 106 5.26 1.74 -21.77
N ALA A 107 4.36 1.45 -20.84
CA ALA A 107 4.07 2.28 -19.67
C ALA A 107 4.77 1.68 -18.44
N VAL A 108 5.32 2.51 -17.56
CA VAL A 108 6.02 2.04 -16.37
C VAL A 108 5.35 2.60 -15.12
N THR A 109 4.87 1.72 -14.23
CA THR A 109 4.31 2.12 -12.94
C THR A 109 5.43 2.33 -11.92
N LEU A 110 5.46 3.52 -11.35
CA LEU A 110 6.41 3.95 -10.35
C LEU A 110 5.71 4.07 -9.00
N HIS A 111 5.99 3.14 -8.09
CA HIS A 111 5.48 3.15 -6.71
C HIS A 111 6.44 3.82 -5.72
N GLU A 112 7.63 4.22 -6.17
CA GLU A 112 8.74 4.55 -5.29
C GLU A 112 8.87 6.04 -5.05
N HIS A 113 8.89 6.40 -3.79
CA HIS A 113 9.06 7.75 -3.28
C HIS A 113 10.49 8.31 -3.47
N TYR A 114 11.50 7.44 -3.64
CA TYR A 114 12.86 7.91 -3.67
C TYR A 114 13.37 8.16 -5.09
N GLU A 115 13.72 9.38 -5.36
CA GLU A 115 14.44 9.77 -6.59
C GLU A 115 15.64 8.86 -6.89
N ARG A 116 16.37 8.38 -5.86
CA ARG A 116 17.49 7.44 -6.03
C ARG A 116 17.08 6.13 -6.70
N HIS A 117 15.84 5.69 -6.54
CA HIS A 117 15.33 4.46 -7.14
C HIS A 117 14.95 4.63 -8.61
N LEU A 118 14.77 5.86 -9.09
CA LEU A 118 14.52 6.13 -10.51
C LEU A 118 15.71 5.70 -11.37
N GLY A 119 16.93 5.73 -10.82
CA GLY A 119 18.15 5.30 -11.53
C GLY A 119 18.08 3.90 -12.12
N LYS A 120 17.29 2.99 -11.54
CA LYS A 120 17.12 1.62 -12.05
C LYS A 120 16.41 1.56 -13.42
N TYR A 121 15.68 2.60 -13.79
CA TYR A 121 14.97 2.69 -15.08
C TYR A 121 15.76 3.40 -16.18
N ARG A 122 16.95 3.95 -15.88
CA ARG A 122 17.79 4.66 -16.87
C ARG A 122 18.07 3.82 -18.11
N GLY A 123 18.29 2.51 -17.95
CA GLY A 123 18.57 1.58 -19.04
C GLY A 123 17.43 1.37 -20.03
N ILE A 124 16.21 1.72 -19.66
CA ILE A 124 15.01 1.55 -20.52
C ILE A 124 14.31 2.87 -20.83
N ARG A 125 14.82 4.01 -20.37
CA ARG A 125 14.12 5.30 -20.49
C ARG A 125 13.68 5.64 -21.91
N ASN A 126 14.47 5.26 -22.91
CA ASN A 126 14.17 5.51 -24.34
C ASN A 126 13.13 4.54 -24.92
N GLN A 127 12.74 3.49 -24.19
CA GLN A 127 11.69 2.53 -24.55
C GLN A 127 10.37 2.82 -23.83
N VAL A 128 10.36 3.77 -22.90
CA VAL A 128 9.16 4.13 -22.13
C VAL A 128 8.39 5.22 -22.85
N ASP A 129 7.13 4.96 -23.10
CA ASP A 129 6.20 5.91 -23.73
C ASP A 129 5.41 6.70 -22.69
N ARG A 130 5.23 6.14 -21.48
CA ARG A 130 4.53 6.81 -20.37
C ARG A 130 5.00 6.34 -19.00
N TRP A 131 5.18 7.30 -18.08
CA TRP A 131 5.38 7.04 -16.67
C TRP A 131 4.06 7.15 -15.93
N LEU A 132 3.70 6.14 -15.14
CA LEU A 132 2.53 6.11 -14.28
C LEU A 132 3.00 6.31 -12.84
N CYS A 133 2.84 7.51 -12.32
CA CYS A 133 3.34 7.90 -11.01
C CYS A 133 2.23 7.77 -9.96
N THR A 134 2.50 7.11 -8.84
CA THR A 134 1.50 6.95 -7.77
C THR A 134 1.25 8.24 -6.97
N TYR A 135 2.11 9.25 -7.11
CA TYR A 135 1.91 10.61 -6.60
C TYR A 135 2.76 11.59 -7.45
N ASP A 136 2.67 12.90 -7.19
CA ASP A 136 3.39 13.89 -7.98
C ASP A 136 4.89 13.96 -7.64
N PHE A 137 5.68 13.31 -8.45
CA PHE A 137 7.13 13.46 -8.53
C PHE A 137 7.61 13.58 -9.98
N THR A 138 6.73 14.15 -10.81
CA THR A 138 6.95 14.30 -12.27
C THR A 138 8.20 15.10 -12.61
N ALA A 139 8.56 16.08 -11.80
CA ALA A 139 9.77 16.86 -11.98
C ALA A 139 11.03 15.98 -11.88
N ALA A 140 11.10 15.15 -10.84
CA ALA A 140 12.23 14.22 -10.64
C ALA A 140 12.30 13.13 -11.72
N VAL A 141 11.15 12.67 -12.23
CA VAL A 141 11.09 11.72 -13.36
C VAL A 141 11.63 12.37 -14.61
N ARG A 142 11.20 13.59 -14.95
CA ARG A 142 11.66 14.32 -16.12
C ARG A 142 13.17 14.58 -16.09
N ASP A 143 13.67 15.03 -14.96
CA ASP A 143 15.10 15.30 -14.76
C ASP A 143 15.97 14.04 -14.94
N ARG A 144 15.56 12.92 -14.35
CA ARG A 144 16.40 11.72 -14.28
C ARG A 144 16.16 10.69 -15.37
N LEU A 145 14.95 10.64 -15.94
CA LEU A 145 14.52 9.61 -16.89
C LEU A 145 14.16 10.18 -18.27
N GLY A 146 14.03 11.50 -18.40
CA GLY A 146 13.77 12.15 -19.68
C GLY A 146 12.31 12.56 -19.91
N PRO A 147 11.97 13.04 -21.11
CA PRO A 147 10.76 13.81 -21.38
C PRO A 147 9.48 12.98 -21.59
N ALA A 148 9.53 11.65 -21.49
CA ALA A 148 8.33 10.84 -21.67
C ALA A 148 7.19 11.32 -20.73
N PRO A 149 5.92 11.37 -21.23
CA PRO A 149 4.79 11.88 -20.46
C PRO A 149 4.59 11.15 -19.13
N CYS A 150 4.25 11.90 -18.08
CA CYS A 150 3.88 11.37 -16.79
C CYS A 150 2.36 11.48 -16.57
N ALA A 151 1.75 10.44 -16.06
CA ALA A 151 0.39 10.46 -15.51
C ALA A 151 0.42 10.18 -14.01
N ILE A 152 -0.26 10.99 -13.23
CA ILE A 152 -0.37 10.81 -11.79
C ILE A 152 -1.61 9.98 -11.53
N ILE A 153 -1.44 8.80 -10.91
CA ILE A 153 -2.52 7.88 -10.59
C ILE A 153 -2.35 7.44 -9.14
N HIS A 154 -3.01 8.14 -8.24
CA HIS A 154 -3.02 7.77 -6.84
C HIS A 154 -3.70 6.41 -6.65
N PRO A 155 -3.17 5.50 -5.82
CA PRO A 155 -3.76 4.18 -5.60
C PRO A 155 -4.96 4.25 -4.64
N LEU A 156 -5.88 5.16 -4.88
CA LEU A 156 -7.09 5.41 -4.10
C LEU A 156 -8.27 4.66 -4.73
N TYR A 157 -8.31 3.36 -4.54
CA TYR A 157 -9.38 2.51 -5.06
C TYR A 157 -10.45 2.28 -3.99
N PRO A 158 -11.75 2.47 -4.29
CA PRO A 158 -12.85 2.23 -3.35
C PRO A 158 -12.93 0.75 -2.95
N ARG A 159 -13.40 0.50 -1.73
CA ARG A 159 -13.60 -0.85 -1.19
C ARG A 159 -15.06 -1.10 -0.92
N PRO A 160 -15.61 -2.28 -1.33
CA PRO A 160 -17.01 -2.59 -1.15
C PRO A 160 -17.42 -2.68 0.34
N GLU A 161 -16.47 -3.03 1.22
CA GLU A 161 -16.70 -3.15 2.66
C GLU A 161 -16.47 -1.84 3.45
N ALA A 162 -16.36 -0.70 2.76
CA ALA A 162 -16.18 0.61 3.41
C ALA A 162 -17.41 1.00 4.22
N ARG A 163 -17.36 0.79 5.55
CA ARG A 163 -18.40 1.20 6.50
C ARG A 163 -17.83 1.33 7.91
N ILE A 164 -18.45 2.17 8.71
CA ILE A 164 -18.10 2.24 10.13
C ILE A 164 -18.38 0.88 10.77
N VAL A 165 -17.39 0.32 11.47
CA VAL A 165 -17.57 -0.90 12.25
C VAL A 165 -18.39 -0.59 13.50
N PRO A 166 -19.59 -1.20 13.68
CA PRO A 166 -20.40 -1.02 14.85
C PRO A 166 -19.70 -1.47 16.14
N ALA A 167 -20.09 -0.90 17.27
CA ALA A 167 -19.47 -1.23 18.56
C ALA A 167 -19.56 -2.72 18.90
N GLU A 168 -20.69 -3.35 18.60
CA GLU A 168 -20.88 -4.78 18.84
C GLU A 168 -19.97 -5.64 17.98
N GLU A 169 -19.83 -5.33 16.69
CA GLU A 169 -18.90 -6.04 15.81
C GLU A 169 -17.45 -5.87 16.27
N ARG A 170 -17.09 -4.70 16.81
CA ARG A 170 -15.78 -4.45 17.40
C ARG A 170 -15.53 -5.36 18.60
N ARG A 171 -16.53 -5.51 19.51
CA ARG A 171 -16.44 -6.44 20.65
C ARG A 171 -16.29 -7.89 20.18
N ILE A 172 -17.08 -8.31 19.20
CA ILE A 172 -16.99 -9.66 18.61
C ILE A 172 -15.59 -9.87 18.00
N ALA A 173 -15.06 -8.91 17.26
CA ALA A 173 -13.71 -9.00 16.68
C ALA A 173 -12.65 -9.16 17.78
N ARG A 174 -12.74 -8.37 18.85
CA ARG A 174 -11.83 -8.47 20.00
C ARG A 174 -11.89 -9.83 20.66
N ARG A 175 -13.10 -10.33 20.95
CA ARG A 175 -13.31 -11.66 21.54
C ARG A 175 -12.69 -12.76 20.68
N HIS A 176 -12.89 -12.73 19.36
CA HIS A 176 -12.27 -13.70 18.44
C HIS A 176 -10.75 -13.65 18.44
N LEU A 177 -10.18 -12.48 18.67
CA LEU A 177 -8.74 -12.28 18.72
C LEU A 177 -8.12 -12.49 20.11
N GLY A 178 -8.92 -12.75 21.14
CA GLY A 178 -8.44 -12.86 22.51
C GLY A 178 -8.07 -11.51 23.14
N LEU A 179 -8.59 -10.41 22.62
CA LEU A 179 -8.44 -9.07 23.17
C LEU A 179 -9.61 -8.76 24.14
N PRO A 180 -9.41 -7.85 25.11
CA PRO A 180 -10.51 -7.42 25.99
C PRO A 180 -11.59 -6.69 25.17
N GLU A 181 -12.85 -6.97 25.50
CA GLU A 181 -14.00 -6.37 24.81
C GLU A 181 -14.11 -4.86 25.09
N THR A 182 -13.64 -4.42 26.24
CA THR A 182 -13.59 -3.02 26.68
C THR A 182 -12.16 -2.53 26.82
N GLY A 183 -11.97 -1.23 26.98
CA GLY A 183 -10.64 -0.60 27.03
C GLY A 183 -10.11 -0.20 25.65
N THR A 184 -8.99 0.48 25.65
CA THR A 184 -8.38 1.03 24.43
C THR A 184 -7.51 -0.03 23.75
N VAL A 185 -7.77 -0.28 22.46
CA VAL A 185 -6.94 -1.13 21.60
C VAL A 185 -6.36 -0.26 20.50
N VAL A 186 -5.05 -0.07 20.52
CA VAL A 186 -4.32 0.59 19.44
C VAL A 186 -3.50 -0.42 18.68
N GLY A 187 -3.17 -0.16 17.41
CA GLY A 187 -2.35 -1.11 16.69
C GLY A 187 -1.91 -0.69 15.33
N TYR A 188 -1.13 -1.56 14.74
CA TYR A 188 -0.57 -1.44 13.41
C TYR A 188 -0.94 -2.68 12.57
N VAL A 189 -1.45 -2.44 11.37
CA VAL A 189 -1.80 -3.47 10.40
C VAL A 189 -1.02 -3.23 9.11
N GLY A 190 -0.22 -4.19 8.69
CA GLY A 190 0.62 -4.08 7.50
C GLY A 190 1.93 -4.87 7.61
N GLN A 191 2.83 -4.70 6.66
CA GLN A 191 4.17 -5.30 6.75
C GLN A 191 4.95 -4.66 7.90
N ILE A 192 5.53 -5.47 8.77
CA ILE A 192 6.34 -5.07 9.93
C ILE A 192 7.81 -5.21 9.56
N ASP A 193 8.43 -4.10 9.19
CA ASP A 193 9.84 -3.97 8.83
C ASP A 193 10.47 -2.77 9.50
N GLY A 194 11.80 -2.66 9.47
CA GLY A 194 12.54 -1.57 10.12
C GLY A 194 12.15 -0.17 9.62
N ARG A 195 11.61 -0.05 8.41
CA ARG A 195 11.11 1.20 7.83
C ARG A 195 9.81 1.65 8.49
N LYS A 196 8.98 0.69 8.91
CA LYS A 196 7.68 0.93 9.56
C LYS A 196 7.81 1.30 11.04
N ASP A 197 8.99 1.09 11.62
CA ASP A 197 9.35 1.44 13.01
C ASP A 197 8.33 0.96 14.05
N PRO A 198 8.07 -0.35 14.17
CA PRO A 198 7.07 -0.87 15.11
C PRO A 198 7.39 -0.51 16.58
N ALA A 199 8.65 -0.28 16.92
CA ALA A 199 9.05 0.21 18.22
C ALA A 199 8.48 1.59 18.56
N GLY A 200 8.24 2.43 17.56
CA GLY A 200 7.55 3.71 17.73
C GLY A 200 6.09 3.53 18.14
N VAL A 201 5.41 2.51 17.57
CA VAL A 201 4.03 2.17 17.98
C VAL A 201 3.99 1.73 19.44
N VAL A 202 4.96 0.92 19.89
CA VAL A 202 5.08 0.50 21.29
C VAL A 202 5.27 1.72 22.20
N ARG A 203 6.22 2.63 21.88
CA ARG A 203 6.45 3.85 22.68
C ARG A 203 5.21 4.74 22.80
N PHE A 204 4.45 4.90 21.70
CA PHE A 204 3.21 5.65 21.74
C PHE A 204 2.18 4.97 22.66
N ALA A 205 2.00 3.67 22.55
CA ALA A 205 1.05 2.92 23.38
C ALA A 205 1.43 2.93 24.88
N GLU A 206 2.72 2.89 25.21
CA GLU A 206 3.21 3.08 26.59
C GLU A 206 2.82 4.46 27.15
N ALA A 207 2.94 5.50 26.34
CA ALA A 207 2.58 6.86 26.77
C ALA A 207 1.06 7.06 26.91
N LEU A 208 0.21 6.22 26.30
CA LEU A 208 -1.23 6.23 26.50
C LEU A 208 -1.66 5.59 27.83
N GLU A 209 -0.85 4.67 28.37
CA GLU A 209 -1.20 3.82 29.53
C GLU A 209 -2.44 2.94 29.24
N ASP A 210 -2.82 2.04 30.11
CA ASP A 210 -4.00 1.16 30.07
C ASP A 210 -4.50 0.74 28.68
N THR A 211 -3.55 0.44 27.79
CA THR A 211 -3.78 0.18 26.38
C THR A 211 -3.39 -1.26 26.05
N HIS A 212 -4.13 -1.90 25.16
CA HIS A 212 -3.75 -3.14 24.50
C HIS A 212 -3.19 -2.81 23.11
N LEU A 213 -2.20 -3.58 22.70
CA LEU A 213 -1.49 -3.36 21.45
C LEU A 213 -1.71 -4.53 20.49
N LEU A 214 -2.05 -4.23 19.23
CA LEU A 214 -2.26 -5.20 18.18
C LEU A 214 -1.31 -4.97 17.02
N PHE A 215 -0.54 -5.99 16.65
CA PHE A 215 0.22 -6.04 15.41
C PHE A 215 -0.35 -7.12 14.49
N ALA A 216 -0.67 -6.79 13.24
CA ALA A 216 -1.12 -7.74 12.25
C ALA A 216 -0.38 -7.54 10.93
N GLY A 217 0.27 -8.58 10.44
CA GLY A 217 0.99 -8.57 9.17
C GLY A 217 2.25 -9.40 9.19
N ARG A 218 2.89 -9.47 8.01
CA ARG A 218 4.15 -10.19 7.88
C ARG A 218 5.28 -9.40 8.52
N GLU A 219 6.06 -10.07 9.33
CA GLU A 219 7.24 -9.52 10.00
C GLU A 219 8.53 -9.89 9.26
N GLU A 220 9.45 -8.95 9.15
CA GLU A 220 10.82 -9.26 8.75
C GLU A 220 11.60 -9.84 9.96
N PRO A 221 12.41 -10.89 9.80
CA PRO A 221 13.04 -11.60 10.92
C PRO A 221 13.80 -10.68 11.89
N ASP A 222 14.65 -9.80 11.37
CA ASP A 222 15.46 -8.90 12.20
C ASP A 222 14.58 -7.89 12.97
N THR A 223 13.50 -7.42 12.33
CA THR A 223 12.53 -6.51 12.94
C THR A 223 11.68 -7.23 14.00
N ALA A 224 11.30 -8.48 13.74
CA ALA A 224 10.58 -9.32 14.68
C ALA A 224 11.37 -9.52 15.96
N GLN A 225 12.66 -9.91 15.84
CA GLN A 225 13.56 -10.06 16.98
C GLN A 225 13.74 -8.77 17.77
N ALA A 226 13.95 -7.64 17.08
CA ALA A 226 14.06 -6.33 17.74
C ALA A 226 12.75 -5.94 18.47
N LEU A 227 11.60 -6.28 17.90
CA LEU A 227 10.29 -6.05 18.52
C LEU A 227 10.09 -6.95 19.74
N ASP A 228 10.53 -8.22 19.70
CA ASP A 228 10.49 -9.13 20.86
C ASP A 228 11.26 -8.56 22.04
N LEU A 229 12.51 -8.12 21.80
CA LEU A 229 13.33 -7.50 22.83
C LEU A 229 12.70 -6.21 23.40
N ARG A 230 12.09 -5.41 22.52
CA ARG A 230 11.43 -4.17 22.91
C ARG A 230 10.19 -4.44 23.77
N LEU A 231 9.39 -5.45 23.42
CA LEU A 231 8.20 -5.84 24.18
C LEU A 231 8.55 -6.50 25.52
N ALA A 232 9.61 -7.31 25.57
CA ALA A 232 10.07 -7.92 26.83
C ALA A 232 10.49 -6.87 27.88
N ALA A 233 10.94 -5.68 27.41
CA ALA A 233 11.29 -4.55 28.28
C ALA A 233 10.13 -3.56 28.49
N SER A 234 8.91 -3.89 28.03
CA SER A 234 7.76 -3.00 28.05
C SER A 234 6.67 -3.53 29.00
N PRO A 235 5.95 -2.66 29.73
CA PRO A 235 4.77 -3.05 30.48
C PRO A 235 3.63 -3.55 29.58
N LEU A 236 3.75 -3.35 28.25
CA LEU A 236 2.78 -3.82 27.25
C LEU A 236 3.08 -5.23 26.76
N GLY A 237 4.14 -5.90 27.18
CA GLY A 237 4.52 -7.23 26.66
C GLY A 237 3.36 -8.22 26.70
N GLU A 238 2.73 -8.39 27.87
CA GLU A 238 1.58 -9.28 28.06
C GLU A 238 0.26 -8.71 27.48
N ARG A 239 0.21 -7.42 27.17
CA ARG A 239 -0.95 -6.74 26.56
C ARG A 239 -0.80 -6.57 25.04
N THR A 240 0.19 -7.23 24.45
CA THR A 240 0.47 -7.14 22.99
C THR A 240 0.09 -8.44 22.30
N LEU A 241 -0.80 -8.33 21.31
CA LEU A 241 -1.17 -9.41 20.43
C LEU A 241 -0.46 -9.26 19.08
N ARG A 242 0.22 -10.30 18.63
CA ARG A 242 0.86 -10.39 17.31
C ARG A 242 0.23 -11.51 16.50
N LEU A 243 -0.49 -11.16 15.44
CA LEU A 243 -1.30 -12.10 14.66
C LEU A 243 -0.55 -12.69 13.46
N GLY A 244 0.66 -12.15 13.13
CA GLY A 244 1.31 -12.53 11.88
C GLY A 244 0.50 -12.13 10.63
N PRO A 245 0.78 -12.75 9.47
CA PRO A 245 0.07 -12.44 8.23
C PRO A 245 -1.34 -13.04 8.25
N LEU A 246 -2.34 -12.18 8.08
CA LEU A 246 -3.75 -12.58 7.99
C LEU A 246 -4.21 -12.64 6.54
N PRO A 247 -5.04 -13.61 6.15
CA PRO A 247 -5.67 -13.67 4.84
C PRO A 247 -6.64 -12.50 4.63
N GLU A 248 -7.34 -12.09 5.69
CA GLU A 248 -8.26 -10.95 5.72
C GLU A 248 -7.91 -10.03 6.88
N LEU A 249 -7.63 -8.76 6.56
CA LEU A 249 -7.24 -7.76 7.56
C LEU A 249 -8.44 -7.10 8.25
N GLY A 250 -9.66 -7.34 7.75
CA GLY A 250 -10.88 -6.72 8.25
C GLY A 250 -11.11 -6.91 9.74
N LEU A 251 -10.84 -8.13 10.25
CA LEU A 251 -10.99 -8.46 11.67
C LEU A 251 -9.99 -7.67 12.54
N ALA A 252 -8.73 -7.54 12.08
CA ALA A 252 -7.72 -6.78 12.81
C ALA A 252 -8.11 -5.29 12.89
N PHE A 253 -8.51 -4.67 11.76
CA PHE A 253 -8.99 -3.29 11.77
C PHE A 253 -10.24 -3.10 12.62
N ALA A 254 -11.18 -4.07 12.59
CA ALA A 254 -12.40 -3.99 13.38
C ALA A 254 -12.14 -3.94 14.89
N ALA A 255 -11.06 -4.59 15.36
CA ALA A 255 -10.70 -4.60 16.78
C ALA A 255 -10.13 -3.27 17.29
N LEU A 256 -9.63 -2.39 16.40
CA LEU A 256 -8.91 -1.18 16.79
C LEU A 256 -9.83 -0.01 17.18
N ASP A 257 -9.39 0.74 18.16
CA ASP A 257 -9.87 2.10 18.40
C ASP A 257 -9.06 3.10 17.60
N LEU A 258 -7.74 2.96 17.56
CA LEU A 258 -6.82 3.84 16.84
C LEU A 258 -5.80 3.02 16.05
N TYR A 259 -5.66 3.34 14.77
CA TYR A 259 -4.57 2.82 13.96
C TYR A 259 -3.34 3.72 14.10
N VAL A 260 -2.21 3.16 14.48
CA VAL A 260 -0.98 3.91 14.75
C VAL A 260 0.10 3.53 13.75
N MET A 261 0.62 4.51 13.04
CA MET A 261 1.75 4.38 12.14
C MET A 261 2.89 5.29 12.59
N THR A 262 4.09 4.75 12.68
CA THR A 262 5.30 5.49 13.06
C THR A 262 6.40 5.38 12.01
N SER A 263 6.01 5.09 10.77
CA SER A 263 6.92 4.86 9.65
C SER A 263 7.96 5.97 9.50
N ARG A 264 9.21 5.57 9.24
CA ARG A 264 10.30 6.49 8.94
C ARG A 264 10.14 7.16 7.59
N ASN A 265 9.49 6.47 6.65
CA ASN A 265 9.15 6.99 5.34
C ASN A 265 8.04 6.15 4.69
N GLU A 266 7.30 6.78 3.79
CA GLU A 266 6.26 6.15 2.98
C GLU A 266 6.35 6.65 1.52
N GLY A 267 5.67 5.96 0.62
CA GLY A 267 5.49 6.41 -0.74
C GLY A 267 4.47 7.55 -0.81
N PHE A 268 3.26 7.25 -1.31
CA PHE A 268 2.13 8.18 -1.30
C PHE A 268 1.37 8.06 0.04
N PHE A 269 0.12 7.66 -0.03
CA PHE A 269 -0.74 7.43 1.13
C PHE A 269 -0.90 5.92 1.31
N PRO A 270 -0.44 5.33 2.42
CA PRO A 270 -0.49 3.88 2.61
C PRO A 270 -1.90 3.32 2.56
N LEU A 271 -2.09 2.20 1.86
CA LEU A 271 -3.39 1.54 1.73
C LEU A 271 -4.00 1.18 3.10
N ALA A 272 -3.17 0.82 4.06
CA ALA A 272 -3.62 0.50 5.41
C ALA A 272 -4.26 1.70 6.14
N LEU A 273 -3.81 2.94 5.86
CA LEU A 273 -4.47 4.14 6.38
C LEU A 273 -5.86 4.31 5.77
N ILE A 274 -6.01 4.06 4.45
CA ILE A 274 -7.32 4.13 3.79
C ILE A 274 -8.24 3.04 4.38
N GLU A 275 -7.72 1.82 4.55
CA GLU A 275 -8.47 0.69 5.12
C GLU A 275 -8.97 0.95 6.54
N ALA A 276 -8.15 1.59 7.37
CA ALA A 276 -8.54 2.02 8.71
C ALA A 276 -9.63 3.09 8.64
N LEU A 277 -9.39 4.17 7.87
CA LEU A 277 -10.29 5.30 7.75
C LEU A 277 -11.68 4.88 7.22
N GLU A 278 -11.74 4.08 6.15
CA GLU A 278 -12.99 3.59 5.58
C GLU A 278 -13.82 2.75 6.57
N ARG A 279 -13.18 2.14 7.56
CA ARG A 279 -13.85 1.39 8.65
C ARG A 279 -14.18 2.27 9.87
N GLY A 280 -13.95 3.56 9.75
CA GLY A 280 -14.14 4.49 10.87
C GLY A 280 -13.13 4.26 12.00
N VAL A 281 -11.93 3.82 11.69
CA VAL A 281 -10.82 3.75 12.65
C VAL A 281 -9.95 4.99 12.43
N PRO A 282 -9.96 5.97 13.38
CA PRO A 282 -9.08 7.12 13.30
C PRO A 282 -7.62 6.67 13.23
N VAL A 283 -6.78 7.49 12.58
CA VAL A 283 -5.37 7.16 12.38
C VAL A 283 -4.46 8.18 13.06
N LEU A 284 -3.32 7.72 13.58
CA LEU A 284 -2.20 8.56 13.98
C LEU A 284 -1.02 8.24 13.06
N ALA A 285 -0.51 9.21 12.31
CA ALA A 285 0.52 8.97 11.32
C ALA A 285 1.52 10.14 11.20
N PRO A 286 2.80 9.89 10.88
CA PRO A 286 3.79 10.93 10.64
C PRO A 286 3.57 11.63 9.30
N THR A 287 4.00 12.88 9.20
CA THR A 287 3.96 13.69 7.97
C THR A 287 5.04 13.27 6.96
N VAL A 288 5.17 11.97 6.68
CA VAL A 288 6.16 11.41 5.74
C VAL A 288 5.51 11.01 4.42
N GLY A 289 6.26 11.09 3.35
CA GLY A 289 5.74 10.79 2.01
C GLY A 289 4.57 11.67 1.63
N GLY A 290 3.53 11.08 1.06
CA GLY A 290 2.29 11.78 0.73
C GLY A 290 1.29 11.90 1.89
N ILE A 291 1.59 11.42 3.10
CA ILE A 291 0.62 11.41 4.21
C ILE A 291 0.20 12.83 4.58
N GLY A 292 1.16 13.73 4.80
CA GLY A 292 0.87 15.12 5.17
C GLY A 292 0.22 15.97 4.07
N THR A 293 0.24 15.51 2.81
CA THR A 293 -0.47 16.19 1.72
C THR A 293 -1.93 15.75 1.59
N VAL A 294 -2.25 14.56 2.09
CA VAL A 294 -3.59 13.96 2.02
C VAL A 294 -4.34 14.13 3.33
N LEU A 295 -3.75 13.67 4.45
CA LEU A 295 -4.39 13.70 5.76
C LEU A 295 -4.21 15.08 6.40
N LYS A 296 -5.31 15.63 6.88
CA LYS A 296 -5.30 16.86 7.68
C LYS A 296 -5.57 16.54 9.14
N ASP A 297 -4.83 17.19 10.01
CA ASP A 297 -4.91 16.95 11.45
C ASP A 297 -6.30 17.25 12.01
N GLY A 298 -6.92 16.27 12.65
CA GLY A 298 -8.27 16.34 13.21
C GLY A 298 -9.44 16.12 12.25
N GLU A 299 -9.20 15.97 10.92
CA GLU A 299 -10.28 15.73 9.94
C GLU A 299 -10.56 14.25 9.68
N GLY A 300 -9.56 13.40 9.59
CA GLY A 300 -9.72 11.94 9.43
C GLY A 300 -8.83 11.17 10.39
N GLY A 301 -7.88 11.86 10.99
CA GLY A 301 -6.89 11.32 11.91
C GLY A 301 -6.02 12.43 12.48
N PHE A 302 -4.89 12.03 13.02
CA PHE A 302 -3.97 12.90 13.73
C PHE A 302 -2.58 12.80 13.12
N LEU A 303 -1.88 13.94 13.03
CA LEU A 303 -0.56 14.01 12.42
C LEU A 303 0.54 14.17 13.47
N LEU A 304 1.59 13.39 13.29
CA LEU A 304 2.88 13.57 13.97
C LEU A 304 3.77 14.42 13.06
N ALA A 305 3.93 15.70 13.41
CA ALA A 305 4.77 16.62 12.64
C ALA A 305 6.24 16.19 12.73
N LYS A 306 6.79 15.64 11.64
CA LYS A 306 8.14 15.09 11.59
C LYS A 306 9.00 15.85 10.59
N ALA A 307 10.15 16.35 11.05
CA ALA A 307 11.06 17.16 10.23
C ALA A 307 12.01 16.35 9.33
N ASP A 308 12.25 15.06 9.63
CA ASP A 308 13.18 14.19 8.90
C ASP A 308 12.51 12.86 8.52
N ASP A 309 12.43 12.58 7.24
CA ASP A 309 11.82 11.39 6.66
C ASP A 309 12.55 10.06 6.93
N ARG A 310 13.75 10.10 7.48
CA ARG A 310 14.59 8.89 7.60
C ARG A 310 14.74 8.39 9.03
N ARG A 311 14.43 9.21 10.01
CA ARG A 311 14.54 8.88 11.43
C ARG A 311 13.22 8.37 11.99
N SER A 312 13.28 7.70 13.12
CA SER A 312 12.10 7.39 13.93
C SER A 312 11.39 8.66 14.36
N VAL A 313 10.10 8.55 14.63
CA VAL A 313 9.34 9.64 15.25
C VAL A 313 9.97 9.96 16.62
N PRO A 314 10.31 11.23 16.91
CA PRO A 314 10.83 11.63 18.21
C PRO A 314 9.88 11.26 19.34
N GLU A 315 10.43 10.79 20.46
CA GLU A 315 9.61 10.36 21.61
C GLU A 315 8.75 11.48 22.16
N ALA A 316 9.26 12.70 22.22
CA ALA A 316 8.51 13.87 22.66
C ALA A 316 7.22 14.08 21.82
N LEU A 317 7.24 13.81 20.52
CA LEU A 317 6.04 13.88 19.67
C LEU A 317 5.05 12.76 19.97
N LEU A 318 5.54 11.56 20.28
CA LEU A 318 4.69 10.42 20.65
C LEU A 318 4.00 10.68 21.99
N VAL A 319 4.74 11.18 22.98
CA VAL A 319 4.21 11.55 24.30
C VAL A 319 3.19 12.69 24.18
N ALA A 320 3.49 13.73 23.42
CA ALA A 320 2.55 14.83 23.18
C ALA A 320 1.26 14.36 22.48
N ALA A 321 1.38 13.47 21.49
CA ALA A 321 0.23 12.88 20.83
C ALA A 321 -0.60 12.01 21.77
N ALA A 322 0.03 11.20 22.62
CA ALA A 322 -0.64 10.39 23.63
C ALA A 322 -1.41 11.27 24.64
N ALA A 323 -0.78 12.33 25.15
CA ALA A 323 -1.42 13.27 26.05
C ALA A 323 -2.65 13.95 25.42
N ARG A 324 -2.58 14.28 24.13
CA ARG A 324 -3.70 14.82 23.35
C ARG A 324 -4.83 13.81 23.14
N LEU A 325 -4.49 12.55 22.84
CA LEU A 325 -5.46 11.54 22.45
C LEU A 325 -6.09 10.81 23.63
N LYS A 326 -5.39 10.70 24.76
CA LYS A 326 -5.89 9.99 25.95
C LYS A 326 -7.28 10.47 26.40
N PRO A 327 -7.57 11.78 26.61
CA PRO A 327 -8.90 12.23 26.98
C PRO A 327 -9.96 12.00 25.89
N LEU A 328 -9.59 12.04 24.61
CA LEU A 328 -10.51 11.77 23.52
C LEU A 328 -10.91 10.30 23.45
N LEU A 329 -9.95 9.39 23.66
CA LEU A 329 -10.17 7.95 23.68
C LEU A 329 -10.99 7.51 24.89
N ALA A 330 -10.89 8.22 26.01
CA ALA A 330 -11.64 7.95 27.23
C ALA A 330 -13.12 8.40 27.15
N ASP A 331 -13.46 9.30 26.25
CA ASP A 331 -14.83 9.78 26.03
C ASP A 331 -15.42 9.09 24.79
N GLU A 332 -16.31 8.10 25.02
CA GLU A 332 -16.91 7.32 23.93
C GLU A 332 -17.71 8.18 22.94
N ALA A 333 -18.38 9.22 23.40
CA ALA A 333 -19.17 10.09 22.53
C ALA A 333 -18.28 10.96 21.64
N LEU A 334 -17.22 11.54 22.19
CA LEU A 334 -16.22 12.27 21.41
C LEU A 334 -15.49 11.35 20.43
N TRP A 335 -15.13 10.15 20.88
CA TRP A 335 -14.45 9.19 20.00
C TRP A 335 -15.34 8.72 18.85
N ALA A 336 -16.63 8.56 19.08
CA ALA A 336 -17.60 8.25 18.03
C ALA A 336 -17.65 9.34 16.94
N ILE A 337 -17.50 10.63 17.31
CA ILE A 337 -17.39 11.72 16.36
C ILE A 337 -16.12 11.59 15.50
N HIS A 338 -14.98 11.25 16.12
CA HIS A 338 -13.73 11.03 15.39
C HIS A 338 -13.81 9.81 14.48
N ARG A 339 -14.50 8.74 14.87
CA ARG A 339 -14.75 7.57 14.03
C ARG A 339 -15.61 7.94 12.79
N ALA A 340 -16.64 8.75 12.97
CA ALA A 340 -17.47 9.24 11.88
C ALA A 340 -16.68 10.12 10.92
N LYS A 341 -15.84 11.04 11.43
CA LYS A 341 -14.94 11.87 10.62
C LYS A 341 -13.93 11.02 9.84
N ALA A 342 -13.34 10.02 10.48
CA ALA A 342 -12.40 9.11 9.83
C ALA A 342 -13.06 8.39 8.64
N HIS A 343 -14.25 7.82 8.86
CA HIS A 343 -15.02 7.16 7.81
C HIS A 343 -15.39 8.11 6.66
N ALA A 344 -15.92 9.28 6.97
CA ALA A 344 -16.31 10.26 5.96
C ALA A 344 -15.09 10.69 5.12
N PHE A 345 -13.95 10.94 5.77
CA PHE A 345 -12.72 11.30 5.10
C PHE A 345 -12.19 10.17 4.20
N GLY A 346 -12.07 8.93 4.73
CA GLY A 346 -11.59 7.77 3.97
C GLY A 346 -12.47 7.44 2.77
N THR A 347 -13.78 7.49 2.95
CA THR A 347 -14.75 7.26 1.87
C THR A 347 -14.70 8.36 0.81
N ALA A 348 -14.56 9.63 1.21
CA ALA A 348 -14.41 10.73 0.27
C ALA A 348 -13.15 10.60 -0.59
N LEU A 349 -12.02 10.23 0.02
CA LEU A 349 -10.76 10.05 -0.71
C LEU A 349 -10.88 9.05 -1.87
N THR A 350 -11.60 7.96 -1.66
CA THR A 350 -11.72 6.89 -2.68
C THR A 350 -12.89 7.10 -3.62
N ARG A 351 -13.99 7.73 -3.18
CA ARG A 351 -15.16 8.03 -4.00
C ARG A 351 -14.89 9.19 -4.97
N ASP A 352 -14.23 10.24 -4.50
CA ASP A 352 -14.04 11.47 -5.27
C ASP A 352 -12.83 11.39 -6.22
N TYR A 353 -12.07 10.30 -6.14
CA TYR A 353 -10.93 10.03 -7.00
C TYR A 353 -11.13 8.71 -7.78
N ASP A 354 -11.58 8.81 -9.03
CA ASP A 354 -11.71 7.63 -9.91
C ASP A 354 -10.33 7.21 -10.46
N ALA A 355 -9.59 6.43 -9.64
CA ALA A 355 -8.30 5.90 -10.00
C ALA A 355 -8.36 4.99 -11.24
N ALA A 356 -9.46 4.25 -11.42
CA ALA A 356 -9.65 3.36 -12.56
C ALA A 356 -9.86 4.15 -13.85
N ALA A 357 -10.66 5.23 -13.83
CA ALA A 357 -10.82 6.13 -14.98
C ALA A 357 -9.50 6.81 -15.35
N LYS A 358 -8.77 7.35 -14.37
CA LYS A 358 -7.46 7.97 -14.60
C LYS A 358 -6.43 6.98 -15.16
N PHE A 359 -6.47 5.73 -14.72
CA PHE A 359 -5.63 4.69 -15.29
C PHE A 359 -5.98 4.40 -16.75
N ARG A 360 -7.27 4.23 -17.08
CA ARG A 360 -7.73 4.05 -18.47
C ARG A 360 -7.38 5.25 -19.34
N GLU A 361 -7.61 6.47 -18.87
CA GLU A 361 -7.23 7.71 -19.55
C GLU A 361 -5.73 7.73 -19.86
N ALA A 362 -4.89 7.38 -18.87
CA ALA A 362 -3.45 7.31 -19.06
C ALA A 362 -3.02 6.27 -20.11
N LEU A 363 -3.80 5.21 -20.32
CA LEU A 363 -3.53 4.17 -21.31
C LEU A 363 -4.29 4.37 -22.64
N SER A 364 -5.14 5.38 -22.75
CA SER A 364 -6.07 5.57 -23.88
C SER A 364 -5.43 5.50 -25.28
N PRO A 365 -4.15 5.92 -25.52
CA PRO A 365 -3.54 5.76 -26.84
C PRO A 365 -3.38 4.31 -27.30
N TRP A 366 -3.48 3.34 -26.39
CA TRP A 366 -3.25 1.90 -26.66
C TRP A 366 -4.49 1.03 -26.40
N LEU A 367 -5.56 1.58 -25.84
CA LEU A 367 -6.85 0.91 -25.59
C LEU A 367 -7.82 1.04 -26.80
#